data_37d598cdfcbb942fd421d2c3b5d961a7
#
_entry.id   37d598cdfcbb942fd421d2c3b5d961a7
#
_cell.length_a   1.000
_cell.length_b   1.000
_cell.length_c   1.000
_cell.angle_alpha   90.00
_cell.angle_beta   90.00
_cell.angle_gamma   90.00
#
_symmetry.space_group_name_H-M   'P 1'
#
loop_
_entity.id
_entity.type
_entity.pdbx_description
1 polymer ?
#
loop_
_entity_poly.entity_id
_entity_poly.type
_entity_poly.pdbx_seq_one_letter_code
_entity_poly.pdbx_strand_id
1 'polypeptide(L)'
;MKKTKNSYKKSGVNIETAEKFTKYITKYSKRAFKKKISRLNKNNIGRFASVFDINNFKIKDPLLVSSTDGVGTKLEIANQFNKFDTIGIDLVAMSINDLIVQGAKPLFFLDYIATGKINLSKMNSIIRGIIKGCKIADCILVGGETAEMPGTYEKNKFDLAGFSVGIVSKKKILTEKKVKINDIILAVPSNGLHSNGFSLVRKVIKNYKINKFLKKELLIPTKIYTKEILNLVKKKLIHASANITGGGITGNITRSVPDNLTVNINLSKIKVLKIFKWLKKQNISDNEMLRTFNCGVGFCLIADKKKIYKIKKCFKKNFQPYEIGYISKSSSKIKLFGKIKW
;
A
#
# COMPACT_ATOMS: atom_id res chain seq x y z
N MET A 1 11.27 -42.25 34.16
CA MET A 1 10.87 -41.03 33.50
C MET A 1 9.43 -41.18 32.96
N LYS A 2 8.44 -40.42 33.46
CA LYS A 2 7.08 -40.43 32.90
C LYS A 2 7.14 -39.88 31.46
N LYS A 3 6.87 -40.71 30.45
CA LYS A 3 6.73 -40.25 29.06
C LYS A 3 5.56 -39.25 28.98
N THR A 4 5.85 -37.98 28.87
CA THR A 4 4.81 -36.97 28.65
C THR A 4 4.20 -37.20 27.26
N LYS A 5 2.87 -37.41 27.19
CA LYS A 5 2.16 -37.56 25.92
C LYS A 5 2.45 -36.36 24.99
N ASN A 6 2.91 -36.61 23.77
CA ASN A 6 3.08 -35.60 22.75
C ASN A 6 1.71 -35.07 22.33
N SER A 7 1.64 -33.74 22.07
CA SER A 7 0.44 -33.10 21.54
C SER A 7 0.83 -31.89 20.69
N TYR A 8 -0.01 -31.52 19.73
CA TYR A 8 0.20 -30.38 18.85
C TYR A 8 0.33 -29.07 19.66
N LYS A 9 -0.41 -28.95 20.75
CA LYS A 9 -0.28 -27.81 21.69
C LYS A 9 1.09 -27.75 22.38
N LYS A 10 1.69 -28.91 22.71
CA LYS A 10 3.05 -28.97 23.29
C LYS A 10 4.14 -28.68 22.27
N SER A 11 3.89 -28.92 20.98
CA SER A 11 4.81 -28.54 19.90
C SER A 11 4.70 -27.08 19.49
N GLY A 12 3.83 -26.29 20.19
CA GLY A 12 3.79 -24.83 20.03
C GLY A 12 2.58 -24.30 19.26
N VAL A 13 1.72 -25.18 18.67
CA VAL A 13 0.55 -24.77 17.89
C VAL A 13 -0.74 -24.97 18.70
N ASN A 14 -1.52 -23.89 18.87
CA ASN A 14 -2.76 -23.92 19.64
C ASN A 14 -4.00 -23.71 18.76
N ILE A 15 -4.63 -24.82 18.35
CA ILE A 15 -5.84 -24.84 17.50
C ILE A 15 -6.99 -24.02 18.11
N GLU A 16 -7.24 -24.13 19.42
CA GLU A 16 -8.33 -23.40 20.08
C GLU A 16 -8.14 -21.87 19.97
N THR A 17 -6.88 -21.40 20.04
CA THR A 17 -6.57 -19.99 19.90
C THR A 17 -6.77 -19.53 18.45
N ALA A 18 -6.40 -20.35 17.47
CA ALA A 18 -6.62 -20.08 16.05
C ALA A 18 -8.12 -20.01 15.73
N GLU A 19 -8.93 -20.95 16.27
CA GLU A 19 -10.39 -20.92 16.11
C GLU A 19 -11.03 -19.66 16.72
N LYS A 20 -10.62 -19.26 17.93
CA LYS A 20 -11.08 -18.01 18.55
C LYS A 20 -10.78 -16.81 17.67
N PHE A 21 -9.61 -16.78 17.07
CA PHE A 21 -9.21 -15.71 16.15
C PHE A 21 -10.06 -15.72 14.88
N THR A 22 -10.27 -16.87 14.24
CA THR A 22 -11.12 -17.00 13.04
C THR A 22 -12.57 -16.55 13.33
N LYS A 23 -13.12 -16.92 14.49
CA LYS A 23 -14.46 -16.46 14.95
C LYS A 23 -14.49 -14.93 15.09
N TYR A 24 -13.43 -14.33 15.63
CA TYR A 24 -13.32 -12.87 15.73
C TYR A 24 -13.29 -12.20 14.36
N ILE A 25 -12.45 -12.68 13.41
CA ILE A 25 -12.38 -12.15 12.05
C ILE A 25 -13.75 -12.20 11.39
N THR A 26 -14.41 -13.35 11.43
CA THR A 26 -15.74 -13.56 10.85
C THR A 26 -16.78 -12.59 11.40
N LYS A 27 -16.86 -12.46 12.73
CA LYS A 27 -17.80 -11.53 13.39
C LYS A 27 -17.52 -10.08 13.03
N TYR A 28 -16.26 -9.67 13.08
CA TYR A 28 -15.85 -8.27 12.82
C TYR A 28 -15.99 -7.90 11.34
N SER A 29 -15.64 -8.79 10.42
CA SER A 29 -15.81 -8.59 8.98
C SER A 29 -17.30 -8.51 8.59
N LYS A 30 -18.14 -9.40 9.09
CA LYS A 30 -19.61 -9.35 8.88
C LYS A 30 -20.18 -8.00 9.29
N ARG A 31 -19.84 -7.52 10.49
CA ARG A 31 -20.30 -6.20 10.99
C ARG A 31 -19.76 -5.06 10.12
N ALA A 32 -18.51 -5.13 9.71
CA ALA A 32 -17.83 -4.09 8.96
C ALA A 32 -18.38 -3.91 7.55
N PHE A 33 -18.78 -4.99 6.88
CA PHE A 33 -19.17 -5.03 5.47
C PHE A 33 -20.62 -5.48 5.24
N LYS A 34 -21.51 -5.44 6.25
CA LYS A 34 -22.90 -5.93 6.19
C LYS A 34 -23.61 -5.58 4.88
N LYS A 35 -23.59 -4.31 4.46
CA LYS A 35 -24.25 -3.84 3.23
C LYS A 35 -23.61 -4.35 1.94
N LYS A 36 -22.32 -4.66 1.94
CA LYS A 36 -21.58 -5.14 0.76
C LYS A 36 -21.68 -6.65 0.61
N ILE A 37 -21.55 -7.38 1.71
CA ILE A 37 -21.63 -8.85 1.71
C ILE A 37 -22.99 -9.31 1.20
N SER A 38 -24.10 -8.65 1.58
CA SER A 38 -25.43 -9.00 1.08
C SER A 38 -25.60 -8.86 -0.43
N ARG A 39 -24.79 -8.00 -1.08
CA ARG A 39 -24.86 -7.78 -2.54
C ARG A 39 -23.86 -8.63 -3.33
N LEU A 40 -22.73 -8.99 -2.75
CA LEU A 40 -21.59 -9.52 -3.48
C LEU A 40 -21.30 -10.98 -3.19
N ASN A 41 -21.74 -11.51 -2.04
CA ASN A 41 -21.63 -12.93 -1.72
C ASN A 41 -22.00 -13.32 -0.29
N LYS A 42 -22.12 -14.66 -0.09
CA LYS A 42 -22.13 -15.30 1.23
C LYS A 42 -20.76 -15.08 1.88
N ASN A 43 -20.73 -14.67 3.15
CA ASN A 43 -19.49 -14.56 3.92
C ASN A 43 -18.78 -15.92 3.98
N ASN A 44 -17.61 -16.01 3.37
CA ASN A 44 -16.86 -17.25 3.23
C ASN A 44 -15.64 -17.34 4.18
N ILE A 45 -15.42 -16.37 5.07
CA ILE A 45 -14.33 -16.43 6.06
C ILE A 45 -14.53 -17.67 6.93
N GLY A 46 -13.47 -18.51 7.03
CA GLY A 46 -13.50 -19.79 7.72
C GLY A 46 -13.98 -20.98 6.87
N ARG A 47 -14.21 -20.77 5.55
CA ARG A 47 -14.41 -21.84 4.56
C ARG A 47 -13.14 -22.08 3.75
N PHE A 48 -13.09 -23.16 2.96
CA PHE A 48 -11.93 -23.50 2.12
C PHE A 48 -11.60 -22.43 1.07
N ALA A 49 -12.61 -21.78 0.49
CA ALA A 49 -12.42 -20.76 -0.54
C ALA A 49 -13.53 -19.70 -0.48
N SER A 50 -13.22 -18.54 -1.03
CA SER A 50 -14.18 -17.45 -1.19
C SER A 50 -14.67 -17.38 -2.63
N VAL A 51 -15.99 -17.32 -2.82
CA VAL A 51 -16.62 -17.13 -4.12
C VAL A 51 -17.02 -15.67 -4.26
N PHE A 52 -16.77 -15.06 -5.39
CA PHE A 52 -17.06 -13.67 -5.67
C PHE A 52 -17.74 -13.53 -7.03
N ASP A 53 -18.97 -13.02 -7.07
CA ASP A 53 -19.72 -12.84 -8.30
C ASP A 53 -19.36 -11.51 -8.97
N ILE A 54 -18.65 -11.59 -10.10
CA ILE A 54 -18.22 -10.43 -10.89
C ILE A 54 -19.34 -9.83 -11.73
N ASN A 55 -20.42 -10.56 -12.02
CA ASN A 55 -21.53 -10.09 -12.84
C ASN A 55 -22.29 -8.93 -12.22
N ASN A 56 -22.26 -8.85 -10.87
CA ASN A 56 -22.86 -7.75 -10.12
C ASN A 56 -22.29 -6.36 -10.48
N PHE A 57 -21.13 -6.29 -11.13
CA PHE A 57 -20.51 -5.02 -11.51
C PHE A 57 -20.94 -4.49 -12.86
N LYS A 58 -21.62 -5.30 -13.69
CA LYS A 58 -22.12 -4.92 -15.02
C LYS A 58 -21.07 -4.18 -15.87
N ILE A 59 -19.83 -4.65 -15.85
CA ILE A 59 -18.71 -4.08 -16.59
C ILE A 59 -18.61 -4.80 -17.93
N LYS A 60 -18.67 -4.06 -19.03
CA LYS A 60 -18.43 -4.60 -20.37
C LYS A 60 -16.94 -4.88 -20.55
N ASP A 61 -16.62 -6.04 -21.11
CA ASP A 61 -15.25 -6.54 -21.34
C ASP A 61 -14.38 -6.40 -20.08
N PRO A 62 -14.69 -7.11 -18.98
CA PRO A 62 -14.00 -6.95 -17.71
C PRO A 62 -12.62 -7.60 -17.75
N LEU A 63 -11.61 -6.90 -17.22
CA LEU A 63 -10.29 -7.43 -16.91
C LEU A 63 -10.13 -7.50 -15.41
N LEU A 64 -9.63 -8.63 -14.89
CA LEU A 64 -9.18 -8.75 -13.52
C LEU A 64 -7.75 -8.24 -13.43
N VAL A 65 -7.48 -7.50 -12.37
CA VAL A 65 -6.15 -7.00 -12.01
C VAL A 65 -5.85 -7.51 -10.62
N SER A 66 -4.68 -8.08 -10.41
CA SER A 66 -4.26 -8.61 -9.12
C SER A 66 -2.91 -8.03 -8.70
N SER A 67 -2.70 -7.91 -7.41
CA SER A 67 -1.44 -7.51 -6.80
C SER A 67 -1.27 -8.22 -5.47
N THR A 68 -0.02 -8.56 -5.14
CA THR A 68 0.38 -9.08 -3.83
C THR A 68 1.54 -8.27 -3.30
N ASP A 69 1.52 -7.98 -2.01
CA ASP A 69 2.61 -7.26 -1.35
C ASP A 69 2.60 -7.55 0.16
N GLY A 70 3.70 -7.23 0.83
CA GLY A 70 3.86 -7.26 2.27
C GLY A 70 4.03 -5.86 2.86
N VAL A 71 4.18 -5.79 4.20
CA VAL A 71 4.47 -4.53 4.89
C VAL A 71 5.99 -4.29 5.00
N GLY A 72 6.76 -5.37 5.01
CA GLY A 72 8.20 -5.30 5.20
C GLY A 72 8.60 -4.91 6.62
N THR A 73 9.83 -4.41 6.79
CA THR A 73 10.45 -4.24 8.10
C THR A 73 9.85 -3.13 8.98
N LYS A 74 8.81 -2.42 8.52
CA LYS A 74 7.97 -1.56 9.37
C LYS A 74 7.27 -2.36 10.48
N LEU A 75 7.07 -3.67 10.28
CA LEU A 75 6.55 -4.59 11.31
C LEU A 75 7.36 -4.54 12.60
N GLU A 76 8.68 -4.38 12.50
CA GLU A 76 9.57 -4.26 13.66
C GLU A 76 9.33 -2.97 14.45
N ILE A 77 8.97 -1.88 13.78
CA ILE A 77 8.56 -0.62 14.44
C ILE A 77 7.25 -0.82 15.19
N ALA A 78 6.29 -1.53 14.58
CA ALA A 78 5.04 -1.88 15.25
C ALA A 78 5.29 -2.73 16.51
N ASN A 79 6.19 -3.72 16.44
CA ASN A 79 6.62 -4.52 17.58
C ASN A 79 7.28 -3.67 18.67
N GLN A 80 8.24 -2.81 18.31
CA GLN A 80 8.97 -1.95 19.23
C GLN A 80 8.04 -1.03 20.04
N PHE A 81 6.97 -0.51 19.41
CA PHE A 81 6.03 0.40 20.03
C PHE A 81 4.74 -0.27 20.52
N ASN A 82 4.62 -1.59 20.35
CA ASN A 82 3.40 -2.36 20.65
C ASN A 82 2.15 -1.72 20.04
N LYS A 83 2.25 -1.30 18.74
CA LYS A 83 1.21 -0.55 18.03
C LYS A 83 0.91 -1.23 16.68
N PHE A 84 -0.18 -1.98 16.62
CA PHE A 84 -0.48 -2.88 15.50
C PHE A 84 -1.70 -2.48 14.67
N ASP A 85 -2.50 -1.52 15.12
CA ASP A 85 -3.75 -1.10 14.46
C ASP A 85 -3.55 -0.35 13.14
N THR A 86 -2.35 0.20 12.90
CA THR A 86 -2.02 0.89 11.64
C THR A 86 -1.40 -0.04 10.60
N ILE A 87 -0.73 -1.11 11.06
CA ILE A 87 0.03 -2.01 10.18
C ILE A 87 -0.87 -2.75 9.17
N GLY A 88 -2.10 -3.11 9.58
CA GLY A 88 -3.07 -3.69 8.66
C GLY A 88 -3.55 -2.73 7.57
N ILE A 89 -3.55 -1.41 7.85
CA ILE A 89 -3.82 -0.39 6.82
C ILE A 89 -2.65 -0.32 5.83
N ASP A 90 -1.40 -0.40 6.32
CA ASP A 90 -0.21 -0.47 5.47
C ASP A 90 -0.31 -1.65 4.51
N LEU A 91 -0.64 -2.85 5.01
CA LEU A 91 -0.76 -4.05 4.20
C LEU A 91 -1.75 -3.88 3.04
N VAL A 92 -2.94 -3.38 3.35
CA VAL A 92 -3.96 -3.12 2.32
C VAL A 92 -3.50 -2.05 1.33
N ALA A 93 -2.87 -0.98 1.82
CA ALA A 93 -2.40 0.12 0.99
C ALA A 93 -1.35 -0.32 -0.03
N MET A 94 -0.41 -1.19 0.37
CA MET A 94 0.66 -1.67 -0.51
C MET A 94 0.08 -2.37 -1.74
N SER A 95 -0.81 -3.34 -1.57
CA SER A 95 -1.41 -4.06 -2.69
C SER A 95 -2.45 -3.22 -3.46
N ILE A 96 -3.33 -2.48 -2.76
CA ILE A 96 -4.42 -1.74 -3.41
C ILE A 96 -3.93 -0.55 -4.22
N ASN A 97 -2.89 0.15 -3.76
CA ASN A 97 -2.34 1.27 -4.53
C ASN A 97 -1.76 0.80 -5.87
N ASP A 98 -1.24 -0.42 -5.95
CA ASP A 98 -0.76 -1.00 -7.21
C ASP A 98 -1.90 -1.37 -8.16
N LEU A 99 -3.03 -1.89 -7.63
CA LEU A 99 -4.22 -2.12 -8.45
C LEU A 99 -4.73 -0.86 -9.13
N ILE A 100 -4.83 0.23 -8.37
CA ILE A 100 -5.40 1.48 -8.87
C ILE A 100 -4.48 2.21 -9.84
N VAL A 101 -3.18 1.89 -9.90
CA VAL A 101 -2.27 2.37 -10.95
C VAL A 101 -2.85 2.08 -12.33
N GLN A 102 -3.46 0.91 -12.51
CA GLN A 102 -4.09 0.52 -13.77
C GLN A 102 -5.56 0.96 -13.88
N GLY A 103 -6.07 1.71 -12.92
CA GLY A 103 -7.46 2.17 -12.89
C GLY A 103 -8.46 1.09 -12.49
N ALA A 104 -8.00 -0.02 -11.92
CA ALA A 104 -8.86 -1.10 -11.48
C ALA A 104 -9.58 -0.74 -10.17
N LYS A 105 -10.90 -0.99 -10.12
CA LYS A 105 -11.69 -0.87 -8.90
C LYS A 105 -11.41 -2.08 -8.02
N PRO A 106 -10.92 -1.90 -6.78
CA PRO A 106 -10.73 -3.00 -5.84
C PRO A 106 -12.03 -3.74 -5.57
N LEU A 107 -12.00 -5.07 -5.59
CA LEU A 107 -13.12 -5.95 -5.31
C LEU A 107 -12.99 -6.56 -3.93
N PHE A 108 -11.92 -7.31 -3.73
CA PHE A 108 -11.68 -8.01 -2.47
C PHE A 108 -10.19 -8.10 -2.14
N PHE A 109 -9.95 -8.43 -0.89
CA PHE A 109 -8.64 -8.61 -0.28
C PHE A 109 -8.57 -9.92 0.47
N LEU A 110 -7.42 -10.56 0.43
CA LEU A 110 -7.03 -11.73 1.22
C LEU A 110 -5.76 -11.40 1.98
N ASP A 111 -5.65 -11.86 3.23
CA ASP A 111 -4.45 -11.70 4.03
C ASP A 111 -3.78 -13.04 4.36
N TYR A 112 -2.48 -13.02 4.55
CA TYR A 112 -1.70 -14.10 5.13
C TYR A 112 -0.93 -13.54 6.33
N ILE A 113 -1.12 -14.15 7.48
CA ILE A 113 -0.44 -13.81 8.73
C ILE A 113 0.37 -15.00 9.18
N ALA A 114 1.71 -14.91 9.15
CA ALA A 114 2.61 -15.89 9.74
C ALA A 114 3.15 -15.38 11.06
N THR A 115 3.19 -16.19 12.11
CA THR A 115 3.68 -15.80 13.44
C THR A 115 4.28 -16.97 14.18
N GLY A 116 5.26 -16.73 15.04
CA GLY A 116 5.81 -17.78 15.91
C GLY A 116 4.84 -18.23 17.00
N LYS A 117 3.95 -17.31 17.48
CA LYS A 117 2.88 -17.63 18.43
C LYS A 117 1.71 -16.67 18.26
N ILE A 118 0.49 -17.21 18.23
CA ILE A 118 -0.72 -16.41 18.15
C ILE A 118 -0.96 -15.68 19.47
N ASN A 119 -0.91 -14.32 19.41
CA ASN A 119 -1.37 -13.43 20.46
C ASN A 119 -2.67 -12.75 20.01
N LEU A 120 -3.79 -13.13 20.61
CA LEU A 120 -5.12 -12.66 20.19
C LEU A 120 -5.25 -11.14 20.19
N SER A 121 -4.71 -10.42 21.19
CA SER A 121 -4.79 -8.96 21.28
C SER A 121 -4.08 -8.30 20.09
N LYS A 122 -2.86 -8.75 19.79
CA LYS A 122 -2.04 -8.31 18.65
C LYS A 122 -2.74 -8.62 17.32
N MET A 123 -3.15 -9.87 17.11
CA MET A 123 -3.80 -10.31 15.88
C MET A 123 -5.13 -9.58 15.64
N ASN A 124 -5.95 -9.42 16.67
CA ASN A 124 -7.18 -8.63 16.58
C ASN A 124 -6.93 -7.18 16.19
N SER A 125 -5.83 -6.58 16.68
CA SER A 125 -5.44 -5.21 16.32
C SER A 125 -5.03 -5.12 14.84
N ILE A 126 -4.24 -6.07 14.33
CA ILE A 126 -3.84 -6.16 12.92
C ILE A 126 -5.07 -6.29 12.02
N ILE A 127 -5.99 -7.23 12.32
CA ILE A 127 -7.22 -7.44 11.54
C ILE A 127 -8.11 -6.19 11.53
N ARG A 128 -8.24 -5.48 12.66
CA ARG A 128 -8.96 -4.20 12.65
C ARG A 128 -8.34 -3.20 11.67
N GLY A 129 -7.01 -3.15 11.62
CA GLY A 129 -6.27 -2.35 10.64
C GLY A 129 -6.56 -2.77 9.20
N ILE A 130 -6.52 -4.07 8.89
CA ILE A 130 -6.82 -4.62 7.55
C ILE A 130 -8.26 -4.25 7.14
N ILE A 131 -9.24 -4.49 8.00
CA ILE A 131 -10.64 -4.17 7.71
C ILE A 131 -10.85 -2.66 7.53
N LYS A 132 -10.15 -1.83 8.30
CA LYS A 132 -10.16 -0.37 8.13
C LYS A 132 -9.55 0.03 6.77
N GLY A 133 -8.42 -0.57 6.39
CA GLY A 133 -7.80 -0.37 5.07
C GLY A 133 -8.75 -0.77 3.94
N CYS A 134 -9.39 -1.93 4.02
CA CYS A 134 -10.36 -2.39 3.04
C CYS A 134 -11.57 -1.45 2.92
N LYS A 135 -12.05 -0.88 4.03
CA LYS A 135 -13.12 0.14 4.00
C LYS A 135 -12.68 1.41 3.27
N ILE A 136 -11.46 1.90 3.52
CA ILE A 136 -10.90 3.08 2.83
C ILE A 136 -10.74 2.79 1.34
N ALA A 137 -10.29 1.59 0.99
CA ALA A 137 -10.09 1.13 -0.39
C ALA A 137 -11.40 0.79 -1.12
N ASP A 138 -12.53 0.79 -0.44
CA ASP A 138 -13.84 0.39 -0.96
C ASP A 138 -13.90 -1.07 -1.43
N CYS A 139 -13.10 -1.98 -0.84
CA CYS A 139 -13.14 -3.43 -1.05
C CYS A 139 -13.62 -4.18 0.21
N ILE A 140 -13.66 -5.51 0.16
CA ILE A 140 -14.01 -6.37 1.29
C ILE A 140 -12.89 -7.37 1.59
N LEU A 141 -12.70 -7.70 2.87
CA LEU A 141 -11.91 -8.86 3.28
C LEU A 141 -12.77 -10.10 3.13
N VAL A 142 -12.37 -11.02 2.26
CA VAL A 142 -13.17 -12.22 1.92
C VAL A 142 -12.63 -13.51 2.51
N GLY A 143 -11.37 -13.51 2.93
CA GLY A 143 -10.67 -14.66 3.49
C GLY A 143 -9.23 -14.31 3.80
N GLY A 144 -8.47 -15.32 4.13
CA GLY A 144 -7.06 -15.24 4.45
C GLY A 144 -6.60 -16.49 5.17
N GLU A 145 -5.34 -16.50 5.61
CA GLU A 145 -4.74 -17.60 6.36
C GLU A 145 -3.95 -17.04 7.54
N THR A 146 -3.96 -17.79 8.64
CA THR A 146 -3.11 -17.48 9.81
C THR A 146 -2.34 -18.71 10.22
N ALA A 147 -1.03 -18.69 10.00
CA ALA A 147 -0.12 -19.77 10.30
C ALA A 147 0.66 -19.51 11.60
N GLU A 148 0.46 -20.38 12.60
CA GLU A 148 1.33 -20.43 13.79
C GLU A 148 2.50 -21.35 13.49
N MET A 149 3.70 -20.80 13.40
CA MET A 149 4.92 -21.47 12.88
C MET A 149 6.06 -21.39 13.89
N PRO A 150 5.95 -22.13 15.03
CA PRO A 150 7.03 -22.18 16.02
C PRO A 150 8.29 -22.81 15.41
N GLY A 151 9.45 -22.18 15.66
CA GLY A 151 10.72 -22.59 15.07
C GLY A 151 11.08 -21.90 13.76
N THR A 152 10.09 -21.53 12.93
CA THR A 152 10.30 -20.67 11.75
C THR A 152 10.33 -19.19 12.13
N TYR A 153 9.39 -18.78 12.99
CA TYR A 153 9.36 -17.45 13.57
C TYR A 153 9.61 -17.50 15.07
N GLU A 154 10.38 -16.55 15.60
CA GLU A 154 10.45 -16.31 17.03
C GLU A 154 9.07 -15.96 17.60
N LYS A 155 8.85 -16.26 18.88
CA LYS A 155 7.56 -16.13 19.57
C LYS A 155 6.83 -14.79 19.35
N ASN A 156 7.57 -13.68 19.24
CA ASN A 156 7.00 -12.35 19.09
C ASN A 156 7.09 -11.80 17.66
N LYS A 157 7.70 -12.56 16.74
CA LYS A 157 7.84 -12.20 15.33
C LYS A 157 6.63 -12.62 14.53
N PHE A 158 6.36 -11.87 13.49
CA PHE A 158 5.28 -12.15 12.55
C PHE A 158 5.58 -11.52 11.20
N ASP A 159 4.95 -12.02 10.17
CA ASP A 159 4.94 -11.42 8.85
C ASP A 159 3.52 -11.29 8.33
N LEU A 160 3.32 -10.35 7.41
CA LEU A 160 2.03 -10.04 6.79
C LEU A 160 2.21 -9.96 5.28
N ALA A 161 1.41 -10.74 4.58
CA ALA A 161 1.25 -10.61 3.13
C ALA A 161 -0.21 -10.37 2.78
N GLY A 162 -0.45 -9.59 1.73
CA GLY A 162 -1.78 -9.26 1.24
C GLY A 162 -1.90 -9.59 -0.23
N PHE A 163 -3.06 -10.06 -0.62
CA PHE A 163 -3.44 -10.30 -2.01
C PHE A 163 -4.73 -9.56 -2.32
N SER A 164 -4.71 -8.76 -3.36
CA SER A 164 -5.86 -7.96 -3.77
C SER A 164 -6.25 -8.26 -5.21
N VAL A 165 -7.55 -8.23 -5.46
CA VAL A 165 -8.12 -8.34 -6.81
C VAL A 165 -9.03 -7.16 -7.07
N GLY A 166 -8.89 -6.59 -8.26
CA GLY A 166 -9.73 -5.51 -8.76
C GLY A 166 -10.24 -5.81 -10.16
N ILE A 167 -11.13 -4.96 -10.65
CA ILE A 167 -11.76 -5.08 -11.96
C ILE A 167 -11.73 -3.77 -12.70
N VAL A 168 -11.49 -3.83 -14.00
CA VAL A 168 -11.54 -2.68 -14.90
C VAL A 168 -12.06 -3.09 -16.27
N SER A 169 -12.79 -2.23 -16.98
CA SER A 169 -13.13 -2.47 -18.38
C SER A 169 -11.89 -2.34 -19.26
N LYS A 170 -11.73 -3.23 -20.25
CA LYS A 170 -10.64 -3.20 -21.24
C LYS A 170 -10.46 -1.82 -21.89
N LYS A 171 -11.55 -1.07 -22.10
CA LYS A 171 -11.50 0.30 -22.65
C LYS A 171 -11.01 1.35 -21.67
N LYS A 172 -11.08 1.10 -20.35
CA LYS A 172 -10.74 2.08 -19.30
C LYS A 172 -9.41 1.83 -18.63
N ILE A 173 -8.79 0.67 -18.82
CA ILE A 173 -7.50 0.37 -18.21
C ILE A 173 -6.47 1.46 -18.55
N LEU A 174 -5.73 1.89 -17.56
CA LEU A 174 -4.59 2.78 -17.75
C LEU A 174 -3.38 1.94 -18.17
N THR A 175 -2.77 2.33 -19.29
CA THR A 175 -1.53 1.75 -19.77
C THR A 175 -0.59 2.87 -20.19
N GLU A 176 0.69 2.57 -20.26
CA GLU A 176 1.72 3.50 -20.71
C GLU A 176 1.46 4.03 -22.13
N LYS A 177 0.75 3.27 -22.99
CA LYS A 177 0.43 3.64 -24.39
C LYS A 177 -0.37 4.94 -24.53
N LYS A 178 -1.02 5.41 -23.46
CA LYS A 178 -1.80 6.66 -23.47
C LYS A 178 -0.96 7.90 -23.18
N VAL A 179 0.30 7.73 -22.74
CA VAL A 179 1.22 8.81 -22.42
C VAL A 179 1.70 9.49 -23.70
N LYS A 180 1.75 10.81 -23.69
CA LYS A 180 2.11 11.64 -24.84
C LYS A 180 3.25 12.58 -24.51
N ILE A 181 3.99 13.00 -25.54
CA ILE A 181 4.94 14.12 -25.42
C ILE A 181 4.17 15.35 -24.94
N ASN A 182 4.81 16.17 -24.08
CA ASN A 182 4.26 17.35 -23.42
C ASN A 182 3.18 17.04 -22.34
N ASP A 183 2.89 15.76 -22.03
CA ASP A 183 2.15 15.47 -20.81
C ASP A 183 2.94 15.95 -19.60
N ILE A 184 2.23 16.46 -18.61
CA ILE A 184 2.82 16.89 -17.36
C ILE A 184 2.82 15.77 -16.33
N ILE A 185 3.80 15.81 -15.44
CA ILE A 185 3.92 14.92 -14.30
C ILE A 185 3.51 15.66 -13.04
N LEU A 186 2.46 15.17 -12.40
CA LEU A 186 1.96 15.71 -11.15
C LEU A 186 2.31 14.76 -10.00
N ALA A 187 2.94 15.30 -8.96
CA ALA A 187 3.15 14.60 -7.69
C ALA A 187 1.91 14.73 -6.81
N VAL A 188 1.40 13.63 -6.30
CA VAL A 188 0.40 13.58 -5.22
C VAL A 188 1.12 13.42 -3.90
N PRO A 189 0.90 14.28 -2.89
CA PRO A 189 1.60 14.18 -1.62
C PRO A 189 1.42 12.83 -0.92
N SER A 190 2.50 12.32 -0.32
CA SER A 190 2.43 11.27 0.68
C SER A 190 2.01 11.86 2.03
N ASN A 191 1.66 11.01 2.98
CA ASN A 191 1.40 11.41 4.37
C ASN A 191 2.55 11.02 5.32
N GLY A 192 3.68 10.58 4.79
CA GLY A 192 4.85 10.14 5.55
C GLY A 192 5.70 9.13 4.77
N LEU A 193 6.43 8.30 5.50
CA LEU A 193 7.33 7.27 4.95
C LEU A 193 6.61 6.19 4.14
N HIS A 194 5.33 5.99 4.38
CA HIS A 194 4.58 4.82 3.93
C HIS A 194 5.15 3.53 4.55
N SER A 195 5.47 2.50 3.72
CA SER A 195 6.01 1.23 4.22
C SER A 195 7.38 0.90 3.64
N ASN A 196 8.04 1.84 2.95
CA ASN A 196 9.31 1.59 2.27
C ASN A 196 10.49 2.22 3.01
N GLY A 197 11.68 1.62 2.86
CA GLY A 197 12.93 2.11 3.43
C GLY A 197 13.09 1.85 4.94
N PHE A 198 12.23 1.05 5.57
CA PHE A 198 12.27 0.85 7.02
C PHE A 198 13.49 0.09 7.53
N SER A 199 14.17 -0.69 6.71
CA SER A 199 15.47 -1.29 7.09
C SER A 199 16.51 -0.21 7.38
N LEU A 200 16.59 0.82 6.50
CA LEU A 200 17.48 1.96 6.68
C LEU A 200 17.02 2.84 7.86
N VAL A 201 15.71 3.12 7.96
CA VAL A 201 15.13 3.87 9.09
C VAL A 201 15.50 3.20 10.42
N ARG A 202 15.32 1.88 10.56
CA ARG A 202 15.64 1.12 11.77
C ARG A 202 17.12 1.18 12.12
N LYS A 203 18.01 1.09 11.12
CA LYS A 203 19.46 1.27 11.30
C LYS A 203 19.76 2.66 11.88
N VAL A 204 19.17 3.70 11.31
CA VAL A 204 19.36 5.09 11.74
C VAL A 204 18.85 5.32 13.17
N ILE A 205 17.61 4.91 13.48
CA ILE A 205 17.00 5.20 14.78
C ILE A 205 17.58 4.38 15.92
N LYS A 206 18.37 3.33 15.65
CA LYS A 206 18.96 2.46 16.70
C LYS A 206 19.73 3.26 17.77
N ASN A 207 20.40 4.34 17.32
CA ASN A 207 21.25 5.18 18.18
C ASN A 207 20.55 6.49 18.63
N TYR A 208 19.23 6.61 18.43
CA TYR A 208 18.48 7.82 18.75
C TYR A 208 17.41 7.59 19.81
N LYS A 209 17.29 8.49 20.76
CA LYS A 209 16.13 8.55 21.64
C LYS A 209 14.91 8.96 20.83
N ILE A 210 13.94 8.06 20.70
CA ILE A 210 12.74 8.30 19.90
C ILE A 210 11.80 9.21 20.68
N ASN A 211 11.64 10.43 20.19
CA ASN A 211 10.71 11.40 20.75
C ASN A 211 9.27 11.20 20.18
N LYS A 212 8.31 11.97 20.70
CA LYS A 212 6.89 11.90 20.29
C LYS A 212 6.68 12.15 18.81
N PHE A 213 7.47 13.06 18.18
CA PHE A 213 7.39 13.34 16.75
C PHE A 213 7.80 12.12 15.93
N LEU A 214 9.00 11.57 16.17
CA LEU A 214 9.50 10.39 15.46
C LEU A 214 8.56 9.20 15.62
N LYS A 215 8.13 8.91 16.86
CA LYS A 215 7.16 7.81 17.10
C LYS A 215 5.90 7.97 16.26
N LYS A 216 5.35 9.19 16.16
CA LYS A 216 4.18 9.48 15.33
C LYS A 216 4.48 9.22 13.85
N GLU A 217 5.56 9.81 13.32
CA GLU A 217 5.92 9.69 11.90
C GLU A 217 6.19 8.25 11.45
N LEU A 218 6.86 7.46 12.31
CA LEU A 218 7.18 6.05 12.03
C LEU A 218 5.94 5.15 11.98
N LEU A 219 4.85 5.54 12.65
CA LEU A 219 3.62 4.76 12.76
C LEU A 219 2.48 5.25 11.85
N ILE A 220 2.66 6.37 11.12
CA ILE A 220 1.66 6.83 10.16
C ILE A 220 1.46 5.74 9.10
N PRO A 221 0.22 5.24 8.89
CA PRO A 221 -0.02 4.24 7.87
C PRO A 221 0.10 4.82 6.46
N THR A 222 0.46 3.99 5.51
CA THR A 222 0.48 4.29 4.08
C THR A 222 -0.88 4.81 3.63
N LYS A 223 -0.89 5.92 2.90
CA LYS A 223 -2.12 6.50 2.35
C LYS A 223 -2.66 5.62 1.22
N ILE A 224 -3.96 5.34 1.27
CA ILE A 224 -4.72 4.67 0.21
C ILE A 224 -5.33 5.76 -0.67
N TYR A 225 -5.05 5.72 -1.98
CA TYR A 225 -5.45 6.74 -2.96
C TYR A 225 -6.65 6.34 -3.82
N THR A 226 -7.33 5.25 -3.50
CA THR A 226 -8.37 4.63 -4.34
C THR A 226 -9.44 5.60 -4.78
N LYS A 227 -10.01 6.38 -3.86
CA LYS A 227 -11.12 7.29 -4.15
C LYS A 227 -10.74 8.35 -5.18
N GLU A 228 -9.58 8.98 -4.99
CA GLU A 228 -9.09 10.05 -5.84
C GLU A 228 -8.73 9.52 -7.23
N ILE A 229 -7.93 8.45 -7.29
CA ILE A 229 -7.45 7.89 -8.56
C ILE A 229 -8.61 7.34 -9.41
N LEU A 230 -9.51 6.55 -8.82
CA LEU A 230 -10.66 6.02 -9.57
C LEU A 230 -11.58 7.13 -10.08
N ASN A 231 -11.72 8.25 -9.35
CA ASN A 231 -12.47 9.41 -9.84
C ASN A 231 -11.78 10.06 -11.05
N LEU A 232 -10.45 10.16 -11.06
CA LEU A 232 -9.70 10.65 -12.22
C LEU A 232 -9.87 9.74 -13.44
N VAL A 233 -9.79 8.42 -13.25
CA VAL A 233 -10.01 7.41 -14.29
C VAL A 233 -11.42 7.51 -14.85
N LYS A 234 -12.44 7.56 -13.99
CA LYS A 234 -13.85 7.72 -14.39
C LYS A 234 -14.06 8.96 -15.27
N LYS A 235 -13.40 10.07 -14.92
CA LYS A 235 -13.47 11.34 -15.66
C LYS A 235 -12.51 11.44 -16.84
N LYS A 236 -11.70 10.41 -17.13
CA LYS A 236 -10.69 10.38 -18.20
C LYS A 236 -9.69 11.55 -18.10
N LEU A 237 -9.25 11.89 -16.88
CA LEU A 237 -8.41 13.06 -16.63
C LEU A 237 -6.92 12.75 -16.68
N ILE A 238 -6.50 11.50 -16.56
CA ILE A 238 -5.10 11.07 -16.57
C ILE A 238 -4.84 10.06 -17.67
N HIS A 239 -3.61 10.00 -18.18
CA HIS A 239 -3.15 9.06 -19.17
C HIS A 239 -2.50 7.84 -18.53
N ALA A 240 -1.69 8.05 -17.49
CA ALA A 240 -1.06 7.01 -16.68
C ALA A 240 -0.86 7.48 -15.24
N SER A 241 -0.48 6.57 -14.37
CA SER A 241 -0.15 6.86 -12.97
C SER A 241 0.89 5.88 -12.44
N ALA A 242 1.58 6.26 -11.35
CA ALA A 242 2.56 5.40 -10.68
C ALA A 242 2.42 5.52 -9.17
N ASN A 243 2.41 4.38 -8.48
CA ASN A 243 2.55 4.30 -7.02
C ASN A 243 4.04 4.43 -6.66
N ILE A 244 4.38 5.33 -5.72
CA ILE A 244 5.78 5.57 -5.34
C ILE A 244 6.11 4.76 -4.10
N THR A 245 6.81 3.66 -4.32
CA THR A 245 7.23 2.66 -3.33
C THR A 245 8.76 2.54 -3.27
N GLY A 246 9.30 1.36 -2.97
CA GLY A 246 10.73 1.06 -3.06
C GLY A 246 11.27 1.37 -4.47
N GLY A 247 12.48 1.91 -4.55
CA GLY A 247 13.01 2.49 -5.79
C GLY A 247 12.72 3.99 -5.94
N GLY A 248 11.91 4.59 -5.07
CA GLY A 248 11.58 6.02 -5.06
C GLY A 248 10.87 6.50 -6.31
N ILE A 249 10.90 7.82 -6.56
CA ILE A 249 10.20 8.40 -7.72
C ILE A 249 10.78 7.86 -9.02
N THR A 250 12.10 7.77 -9.12
CA THR A 250 12.81 7.41 -10.34
C THR A 250 12.54 5.98 -10.80
N GLY A 251 12.55 5.03 -9.87
CA GLY A 251 12.33 3.61 -10.17
C GLY A 251 10.88 3.26 -10.47
N ASN A 252 9.92 4.07 -10.02
CA ASN A 252 8.51 3.74 -10.18
C ASN A 252 7.85 4.46 -11.35
N ILE A 253 8.08 5.75 -11.56
CA ILE A 253 7.40 6.51 -12.62
C ILE A 253 7.76 6.02 -14.02
N THR A 254 8.99 5.57 -14.22
CA THR A 254 9.47 5.05 -15.51
C THR A 254 8.73 3.82 -15.98
N ARG A 255 8.14 3.04 -15.05
CA ARG A 255 7.34 1.84 -15.35
C ARG A 255 5.99 2.17 -16.01
N SER A 256 5.56 3.43 -15.92
CA SER A 256 4.27 3.90 -16.44
C SER A 256 4.41 4.76 -17.72
N VAL A 257 5.60 4.76 -18.34
CA VAL A 257 5.90 5.56 -19.53
C VAL A 257 6.50 4.65 -20.61
N PRO A 258 6.12 4.76 -21.88
CA PRO A 258 6.70 3.99 -22.99
C PRO A 258 8.22 4.15 -23.09
N ASP A 259 8.93 3.13 -23.59
CA ASP A 259 10.40 3.15 -23.65
C ASP A 259 10.98 4.21 -24.57
N ASN A 260 10.23 4.63 -25.58
CA ASN A 260 10.61 5.69 -26.51
C ASN A 260 10.35 7.11 -25.98
N LEU A 261 9.88 7.25 -24.74
CA LEU A 261 9.62 8.54 -24.09
C LEU A 261 10.45 8.71 -22.82
N THR A 262 10.72 9.96 -22.52
CA THR A 262 11.58 10.40 -21.40
C THR A 262 10.78 11.08 -20.33
N VAL A 263 10.99 10.66 -19.10
CA VAL A 263 10.49 11.29 -17.87
C VAL A 263 11.45 12.40 -17.45
N ASN A 264 11.03 13.67 -17.43
CA ASN A 264 11.83 14.79 -16.93
C ASN A 264 11.29 15.24 -15.58
N ILE A 265 12.10 15.21 -14.52
CA ILE A 265 11.68 15.60 -13.17
C ILE A 265 12.56 16.73 -12.66
N ASN A 266 11.91 17.82 -12.24
CA ASN A 266 12.54 18.91 -11.53
C ASN A 266 12.52 18.63 -10.01
N LEU A 267 13.67 18.23 -9.47
CA LEU A 267 13.82 17.90 -8.05
C LEU A 267 13.55 19.10 -7.13
N SER A 268 13.77 20.34 -7.59
CA SER A 268 13.52 21.55 -6.79
C SER A 268 12.03 21.79 -6.51
N LYS A 269 11.13 21.17 -7.28
CA LYS A 269 9.68 21.26 -7.11
C LYS A 269 9.13 20.24 -6.10
N ILE A 270 9.92 19.27 -5.64
CA ILE A 270 9.48 18.24 -4.69
C ILE A 270 9.24 18.86 -3.30
N LYS A 271 8.04 18.69 -2.76
CA LYS A 271 7.67 19.18 -1.42
C LYS A 271 8.05 18.15 -0.36
N VAL A 272 9.29 18.23 0.12
CA VAL A 272 9.85 17.27 1.08
C VAL A 272 9.21 17.41 2.46
N LEU A 273 8.71 16.31 3.03
CA LEU A 273 8.14 16.30 4.37
C LEU A 273 9.22 16.34 5.48
N LYS A 274 8.84 16.83 6.68
CA LYS A 274 9.76 16.99 7.83
C LYS A 274 10.52 15.71 8.18
N ILE A 275 9.89 14.53 8.09
CA ILE A 275 10.55 13.25 8.38
C ILE A 275 11.71 12.95 7.43
N PHE A 276 11.59 13.28 6.14
CA PHE A 276 12.67 13.08 5.19
C PHE A 276 13.81 14.07 5.38
N LYS A 277 13.49 15.32 5.76
CA LYS A 277 14.51 16.30 6.19
C LYS A 277 15.28 15.83 7.42
N TRP A 278 14.58 15.21 8.37
CA TRP A 278 15.20 14.60 9.54
C TRP A 278 16.12 13.44 9.15
N LEU A 279 15.65 12.52 8.29
CA LEU A 279 16.47 11.41 7.78
C LEU A 279 17.70 11.90 7.01
N LYS A 280 17.56 12.92 6.19
CA LYS A 280 18.69 13.51 5.46
C LYS A 280 19.80 13.98 6.38
N LYS A 281 19.46 14.58 7.53
CA LYS A 281 20.42 15.00 8.57
C LYS A 281 21.18 13.83 9.20
N GLN A 282 20.78 12.58 8.94
CA GLN A 282 21.44 11.37 9.43
C GLN A 282 22.50 10.84 8.46
N ASN A 283 23.12 11.71 7.69
CA ASN A 283 24.21 11.43 6.75
C ASN A 283 23.84 10.44 5.63
N ILE A 284 22.58 10.46 5.18
CA ILE A 284 22.13 9.69 4.01
C ILE A 284 22.35 10.53 2.76
N SER A 285 23.00 9.98 1.73
CA SER A 285 23.24 10.70 0.47
C SER A 285 21.94 11.05 -0.27
N ASP A 286 21.94 12.07 -1.13
CA ASP A 286 20.76 12.46 -1.92
C ASP A 286 20.28 11.30 -2.82
N ASN A 287 21.24 10.60 -3.44
CA ASN A 287 20.93 9.43 -4.28
C ASN A 287 20.24 8.32 -3.49
N GLU A 288 20.71 8.02 -2.29
CA GLU A 288 20.10 7.01 -1.42
C GLU A 288 18.71 7.45 -0.95
N MET A 289 18.54 8.73 -0.59
CA MET A 289 17.24 9.28 -0.23
C MET A 289 16.22 9.14 -1.37
N LEU A 290 16.60 9.51 -2.59
CA LEU A 290 15.74 9.46 -3.78
C LEU A 290 15.45 8.02 -4.25
N ARG A 291 16.36 7.08 -4.00
CA ARG A 291 16.21 5.67 -4.36
C ARG A 291 15.39 4.88 -3.34
N THR A 292 15.51 5.22 -2.06
CA THR A 292 14.91 4.45 -0.97
C THR A 292 13.54 4.97 -0.57
N PHE A 293 13.33 6.30 -0.59
CA PHE A 293 12.16 6.93 -0.04
C PHE A 293 11.30 7.66 -1.07
N ASN A 294 10.03 7.83 -0.73
CA ASN A 294 9.09 8.62 -1.53
C ASN A 294 9.34 10.15 -1.46
N CYS A 295 10.14 10.63 -0.51
CA CYS A 295 10.51 12.03 -0.29
C CYS A 295 9.33 13.01 -0.21
N GLY A 296 8.12 12.55 0.07
CA GLY A 296 6.90 13.36 0.14
C GLY A 296 5.97 13.18 -1.07
N VAL A 297 6.32 12.34 -2.03
CA VAL A 297 5.53 12.01 -3.23
C VAL A 297 5.00 10.59 -3.11
N GLY A 298 3.72 10.43 -2.79
CA GLY A 298 3.14 9.08 -2.62
C GLY A 298 2.62 8.47 -3.92
N PHE A 299 2.24 9.31 -4.89
CA PHE A 299 1.72 8.88 -6.19
C PHE A 299 2.12 9.88 -7.27
N CYS A 300 2.33 9.43 -8.51
CA CYS A 300 2.51 10.30 -9.67
C CYS A 300 1.35 10.12 -10.65
N LEU A 301 0.95 11.23 -11.28
CA LEU A 301 -0.06 11.25 -12.33
C LEU A 301 0.57 11.84 -13.60
N ILE A 302 0.26 11.25 -14.77
CA ILE A 302 0.68 11.75 -16.07
C ILE A 302 -0.58 12.17 -16.81
N ALA A 303 -0.63 13.43 -17.25
CA ALA A 303 -1.84 14.00 -17.82
C ALA A 303 -1.57 15.19 -18.74
N ASP A 304 -2.53 15.52 -19.59
CA ASP A 304 -2.56 16.75 -20.37
C ASP A 304 -2.58 17.99 -19.45
N LYS A 305 -1.74 18.97 -19.75
CA LYS A 305 -1.63 20.25 -19.02
C LYS A 305 -2.97 20.96 -18.86
N LYS A 306 -3.85 20.88 -19.87
CA LYS A 306 -5.20 21.50 -19.86
C LYS A 306 -6.11 20.90 -18.78
N LYS A 307 -5.81 19.70 -18.27
CA LYS A 307 -6.64 19.00 -17.26
C LYS A 307 -6.24 19.27 -15.82
N ILE A 308 -5.14 19.99 -15.55
CA ILE A 308 -4.58 20.20 -14.19
C ILE A 308 -5.63 20.69 -13.22
N TYR A 309 -6.38 21.72 -13.58
CA TYR A 309 -7.41 22.33 -12.70
C TYR A 309 -8.48 21.31 -12.30
N LYS A 310 -8.98 20.53 -13.28
CA LYS A 310 -9.98 19.48 -13.03
C LYS A 310 -9.40 18.35 -12.16
N ILE A 311 -8.15 18.00 -12.35
CA ILE A 311 -7.43 17.00 -11.54
C ILE A 311 -7.34 17.48 -10.08
N LYS A 312 -6.86 18.70 -9.84
CA LYS A 312 -6.72 19.27 -8.49
C LYS A 312 -8.04 19.27 -7.72
N LYS A 313 -9.17 19.55 -8.37
CA LYS A 313 -10.51 19.52 -7.75
C LYS A 313 -10.94 18.11 -7.27
N CYS A 314 -10.31 17.05 -7.74
CA CYS A 314 -10.58 15.69 -7.27
C CYS A 314 -9.92 15.33 -5.94
N PHE A 315 -9.07 16.22 -5.41
CA PHE A 315 -8.32 15.98 -4.17
C PHE A 315 -8.70 16.99 -3.08
N LYS A 316 -8.57 16.55 -1.82
CA LYS A 316 -8.65 17.48 -0.67
C LYS A 316 -7.46 18.45 -0.70
N LYS A 317 -7.65 19.68 -0.19
CA LYS A 317 -6.65 20.77 -0.20
C LYS A 317 -5.22 20.31 0.15
N ASN A 318 -5.07 19.55 1.23
CA ASN A 318 -3.75 19.09 1.72
C ASN A 318 -3.08 18.00 0.86
N PHE A 319 -3.83 17.39 -0.07
CA PHE A 319 -3.35 16.35 -0.96
C PHE A 319 -3.48 16.72 -2.44
N GLN A 320 -3.67 17.99 -2.73
CA GLN A 320 -3.74 18.45 -4.12
C GLN A 320 -2.43 18.18 -4.85
N PRO A 321 -2.51 17.57 -6.06
CA PRO A 321 -1.35 17.34 -6.89
C PRO A 321 -0.67 18.64 -7.32
N TYR A 322 0.64 18.59 -7.49
CA TYR A 322 1.44 19.71 -7.98
C TYR A 322 2.42 19.22 -9.04
N GLU A 323 2.76 20.09 -10.00
CA GLU A 323 3.63 19.76 -11.11
C GLU A 323 5.07 19.59 -10.64
N ILE A 324 5.70 18.49 -11.09
CA ILE A 324 7.13 18.21 -10.85
C ILE A 324 7.92 17.94 -12.12
N GLY A 325 7.28 17.82 -13.28
CA GLY A 325 7.96 17.49 -14.51
C GLY A 325 7.06 17.33 -15.71
N TYR A 326 7.62 16.78 -16.78
CA TYR A 326 6.95 16.60 -18.05
C TYR A 326 7.53 15.42 -18.84
N ILE A 327 6.82 14.99 -19.87
CA ILE A 327 7.23 13.92 -20.79
C ILE A 327 7.81 14.54 -22.07
N SER A 328 8.96 14.04 -22.52
CA SER A 328 9.59 14.41 -23.79
C SER A 328 10.05 13.19 -24.57
N LYS A 329 10.71 13.40 -25.67
CA LYS A 329 11.39 12.37 -26.46
C LYS A 329 12.91 12.61 -26.38
N SER A 330 13.67 11.63 -25.88
CA SER A 330 15.13 11.63 -25.91
C SER A 330 15.64 10.18 -25.73
N SER A 331 16.93 9.97 -25.81
CA SER A 331 17.58 8.66 -25.64
C SER A 331 17.56 8.13 -24.20
N SER A 332 17.40 8.99 -23.22
CA SER A 332 17.38 8.60 -21.81
C SER A 332 15.95 8.34 -21.32
N LYS A 333 15.73 7.25 -20.58
CA LYS A 333 14.42 6.94 -19.98
C LYS A 333 13.97 7.98 -18.94
N ILE A 334 14.93 8.55 -18.20
CA ILE A 334 14.67 9.57 -17.18
C ILE A 334 15.78 10.63 -17.16
N LYS A 335 15.38 11.88 -16.94
CA LYS A 335 16.27 13.02 -16.68
C LYS A 335 15.84 13.71 -15.39
N LEU A 336 16.79 13.89 -14.48
CA LEU A 336 16.60 14.64 -13.23
C LEU A 336 17.34 15.96 -13.36
N PHE A 337 16.71 17.07 -12.98
CA PHE A 337 17.30 18.38 -12.97
C PHE A 337 16.85 19.20 -11.76
N GLY A 338 17.58 20.29 -11.47
CA GLY A 338 17.40 21.02 -10.22
C GLY A 338 17.92 20.23 -9.01
N LYS A 339 17.98 20.89 -7.85
CA LYS A 339 18.39 20.29 -6.57
C LYS A 339 17.19 20.14 -5.65
N ILE A 340 17.07 18.99 -4.99
CA ILE A 340 16.03 18.79 -3.97
C ILE A 340 16.33 19.67 -2.74
N LYS A 341 15.28 20.27 -2.17
CA LYS A 341 15.38 21.15 -1.00
C LYS A 341 15.03 20.38 0.27
N TRP A 342 16.07 19.87 0.91
CA TRP A 342 15.93 19.18 2.20
C TRP A 342 15.51 20.06 3.35
#